data_54e8e488b1407db8eb04c4e1159fb114
#
_entry.id   54e8e488b1407db8eb04c4e1159fb114
#
_cell.length_a   1.000
_cell.length_b   1.000
_cell.length_c   1.000
_cell.angle_alpha   90.00
_cell.angle_beta   90.00
_cell.angle_gamma   90.00
#
_symmetry.space_group_name_H-M   'P 1'
#
loop_
_entity.id
_entity.type
_entity.pdbx_description
1 polymer ?
#
loop_
_entity_poly.entity_id
_entity_poly.type
_entity_poly.pdbx_seq_one_letter_code
_entity_poly.pdbx_strand_id
1 'polypeptide(L)'
;MSINHIIYPLEEQSERLNIDVCDIHACNIYSDNPITYDNIEARAYEQLSDDVEINGGDGELNIFNTTGAIGSNLIPANTVRKGSKYKVYSHGRIETNGANQMFIIKTKLGNAIIEEKTITLPNLNNGSIYQFNGEILLYEIGNAGIAIAKSFFNFSFTDQQGLTENYFIDQTNNTTFQTTADAVADITVEWIDTNPANIFNCHSLTFSKIY
;
A
#
# COMPACT_ATOMS: atom_id res chain seq x y z
N MET A 1 -1.49 13.88 33.55
CA MET A 1 -2.57 12.96 33.96
C MET A 1 -1.94 11.63 34.32
N SER A 2 -2.05 11.20 35.56
CA SER A 2 -1.38 9.98 36.05
C SER A 2 -2.25 8.79 35.67
N ILE A 3 -1.71 7.87 34.86
CA ILE A 3 -2.41 6.64 34.54
C ILE A 3 -2.17 5.67 35.71
N ASN A 4 -3.23 5.36 36.44
CA ASN A 4 -3.19 4.35 37.46
C ASN A 4 -2.95 2.96 36.82
N HIS A 5 -1.91 2.29 37.26
CA HIS A 5 -1.72 0.88 36.97
C HIS A 5 -2.87 0.07 37.59
N ILE A 6 -3.72 -0.47 36.73
CA ILE A 6 -4.69 -1.46 37.16
C ILE A 6 -3.99 -2.81 37.09
N ILE A 7 -3.60 -3.35 38.25
CA ILE A 7 -3.08 -4.72 38.37
C ILE A 7 -4.28 -5.60 38.69
N TYR A 8 -4.68 -6.46 37.80
CA TYR A 8 -5.67 -7.50 38.05
C TYR A 8 -4.96 -8.78 38.53
N PRO A 9 -5.46 -9.46 39.56
CA PRO A 9 -4.91 -10.74 39.98
C PRO A 9 -5.14 -11.82 38.89
N LEU A 10 -4.09 -12.57 38.59
CA LEU A 10 -3.99 -13.53 37.48
C LEU A 10 -4.71 -14.88 37.72
N GLU A 11 -5.58 -15.00 38.69
CA GLU A 11 -6.33 -16.23 38.95
C GLU A 11 -7.76 -16.07 38.39
N GLU A 12 -8.09 -16.84 37.36
CA GLU A 12 -9.41 -17.01 36.74
C GLU A 12 -9.78 -16.08 35.57
N GLN A 13 -9.00 -16.01 34.53
CA GLN A 13 -9.61 -15.43 33.31
C GLN A 13 -9.22 -16.19 32.04
N SER A 14 -10.14 -17.06 31.61
CA SER A 14 -10.32 -17.49 30.22
C SER A 14 -11.09 -16.46 29.38
N GLU A 15 -11.31 -15.25 29.90
CA GLU A 15 -12.02 -14.20 29.18
C GLU A 15 -11.07 -13.35 28.36
N ARG A 16 -11.40 -13.19 27.10
CA ARG A 16 -10.68 -12.29 26.18
C ARG A 16 -10.77 -10.87 26.74
N LEU A 17 -9.62 -10.27 27.05
CA LEU A 17 -9.54 -8.87 27.38
C LEU A 17 -9.83 -8.07 26.10
N ASN A 18 -11.04 -7.55 25.97
CA ASN A 18 -11.37 -6.54 24.96
C ASN A 18 -10.91 -5.18 25.49
N ILE A 19 -9.80 -4.69 24.95
CA ILE A 19 -9.34 -3.33 25.23
C ILE A 19 -9.90 -2.45 24.11
N ASP A 20 -11.00 -1.77 24.41
CA ASP A 20 -11.57 -0.74 23.52
C ASP A 20 -10.93 0.60 23.89
N VAL A 21 -9.75 0.86 23.35
CA VAL A 21 -9.02 2.12 23.54
C VAL A 21 -8.66 2.70 22.18
N CYS A 22 -9.02 3.97 21.98
CA CYS A 22 -8.70 4.67 20.74
C CYS A 22 -7.20 4.87 20.50
N ASP A 23 -6.38 4.89 21.58
CA ASP A 23 -4.93 5.07 21.50
C ASP A 23 -4.22 4.24 22.58
N ILE A 24 -3.46 3.22 22.17
CA ILE A 24 -2.54 2.51 23.05
C ILE A 24 -1.13 3.07 22.83
N HIS A 25 -0.70 4.00 23.67
CA HIS A 25 0.71 4.39 23.76
C HIS A 25 1.45 3.44 24.72
N ALA A 26 1.69 2.22 24.30
CA ALA A 26 2.48 1.26 25.06
C ALA A 26 3.86 1.08 24.42
N CYS A 27 4.92 1.37 25.16
CA CYS A 27 6.29 1.07 24.72
C CYS A 27 6.56 -0.44 24.69
N ASN A 28 5.91 -1.20 25.56
CA ASN A 28 6.04 -2.66 25.64
C ASN A 28 4.74 -3.28 26.12
N ILE A 29 4.36 -4.39 25.50
CA ILE A 29 3.29 -5.28 25.97
C ILE A 29 3.96 -6.55 26.45
N TYR A 30 3.81 -6.87 27.74
CA TYR A 30 4.32 -8.10 28.35
C TYR A 30 3.19 -9.12 28.47
N SER A 31 3.46 -10.33 28.05
CA SER A 31 2.54 -11.47 28.23
C SER A 31 3.36 -12.70 28.60
N ASP A 32 2.92 -13.45 29.60
CA ASP A 32 3.54 -14.70 30.00
C ASP A 32 3.29 -15.83 29.00
N ASN A 33 2.32 -15.66 28.12
CA ASN A 33 2.06 -16.54 26.99
C ASN A 33 2.51 -15.88 25.69
N PRO A 34 2.99 -16.64 24.70
CA PRO A 34 3.28 -16.09 23.38
C PRO A 34 2.00 -15.46 22.83
N ILE A 35 2.07 -14.14 22.61
CA ILE A 35 0.99 -13.45 21.93
C ILE A 35 1.07 -13.89 20.47
N THR A 36 0.16 -14.75 20.07
CA THR A 36 -0.01 -15.13 18.66
C THR A 36 -0.74 -14.01 17.96
N TYR A 37 0.00 -13.20 17.22
CA TYR A 37 -0.58 -12.18 16.35
C TYR A 37 -0.95 -12.83 15.02
N ASP A 38 -2.17 -13.27 14.87
CA ASP A 38 -2.72 -13.56 13.56
C ASP A 38 -3.10 -12.22 12.90
N ASN A 39 -2.16 -11.64 12.16
CA ASN A 39 -2.38 -10.51 11.29
C ASN A 39 -2.86 -9.20 11.95
N ILE A 40 -2.09 -8.69 12.92
CA ILE A 40 -2.30 -7.31 13.36
C ILE A 40 -1.84 -6.38 12.25
N GLU A 41 -2.77 -5.63 11.69
CA GLU A 41 -2.51 -4.57 10.72
C GLU A 41 -2.51 -3.22 11.43
N ALA A 42 -1.38 -2.53 11.40
CA ALA A 42 -1.28 -1.16 11.89
C ALA A 42 -1.27 -0.20 10.70
N ARG A 43 -2.31 0.62 10.57
CA ARG A 43 -2.35 1.66 9.54
C ARG A 43 -1.28 2.69 9.83
N ALA A 44 -0.36 2.87 8.88
CA ALA A 44 0.69 3.86 8.94
C ALA A 44 0.31 5.14 8.17
N TYR A 45 -0.53 4.99 7.12
CA TYR A 45 -1.02 6.08 6.29
C TYR A 45 -2.44 5.76 5.81
N GLU A 46 -3.30 6.76 5.79
CA GLU A 46 -4.65 6.68 5.23
C GLU A 46 -5.01 8.00 4.55
N GLN A 47 -5.44 7.94 3.31
CA GLN A 47 -6.03 9.05 2.59
C GLN A 47 -7.50 9.19 3.00
N LEU A 48 -7.87 10.33 3.56
CA LEU A 48 -9.22 10.60 4.07
C LEU A 48 -10.06 11.45 3.12
N SER A 49 -9.41 12.31 2.36
CA SER A 49 -10.02 13.22 1.40
C SER A 49 -9.02 13.57 0.31
N ASP A 50 -9.46 14.32 -0.67
CA ASP A 50 -8.67 14.81 -1.79
C ASP A 50 -8.08 13.70 -2.67
N ASP A 51 -8.72 13.49 -3.79
CA ASP A 51 -8.29 12.53 -4.80
C ASP A 51 -6.95 12.95 -5.42
N VAL A 52 -6.15 11.96 -5.79
CA VAL A 52 -4.97 12.18 -6.64
C VAL A 52 -5.34 11.84 -8.07
N GLU A 53 -5.31 12.84 -8.93
CA GLU A 53 -5.55 12.69 -10.37
C GLU A 53 -4.25 12.81 -11.14
N ILE A 54 -4.00 11.86 -12.04
CA ILE A 54 -2.82 11.80 -12.92
C ILE A 54 -3.30 11.68 -14.35
N ASN A 55 -3.02 12.71 -15.13
CA ASN A 55 -3.42 12.78 -16.54
C ASN A 55 -2.31 12.31 -17.47
N GLY A 56 -2.68 11.93 -18.68
CA GLY A 56 -1.70 11.66 -19.72
C GLY A 56 -0.88 12.92 -20.01
N GLY A 57 0.45 12.79 -19.89
CA GLY A 57 1.39 13.89 -20.06
C GLY A 57 1.92 14.52 -18.77
N ASP A 58 1.37 14.18 -17.61
CA ASP A 58 1.86 14.69 -16.30
C ASP A 58 3.22 14.10 -15.89
N GLY A 59 3.67 13.05 -16.58
CA GLY A 59 4.86 12.28 -16.21
C GLY A 59 4.59 11.30 -15.08
N GLU A 60 5.65 10.85 -14.42
CA GLU A 60 5.56 9.92 -13.30
C GLU A 60 5.16 10.66 -12.02
N LEU A 61 3.99 10.36 -11.46
CA LEU A 61 3.48 10.94 -10.23
C LEU A 61 3.14 9.88 -9.18
N ASN A 62 3.27 10.26 -7.91
CA ASN A 62 2.95 9.43 -6.77
C ASN A 62 1.45 9.48 -6.47
N ILE A 63 0.84 8.33 -6.15
CA ILE A 63 -0.57 8.26 -5.73
C ILE A 63 -0.77 8.50 -4.24
N PHE A 64 0.29 8.57 -3.43
CA PHE A 64 0.22 9.03 -2.04
C PHE A 64 0.05 10.55 -2.02
N ASN A 65 -1.05 11.02 -1.47
CA ASN A 65 -1.29 12.45 -1.31
C ASN A 65 -0.67 12.97 -0.01
N THR A 66 -0.24 14.21 -0.01
CA THR A 66 0.19 14.90 1.22
C THR A 66 -0.93 15.73 1.84
N THR A 67 -2.00 15.96 1.09
CA THR A 67 -3.17 16.74 1.50
C THR A 67 -4.33 15.80 1.79
N GLY A 68 -5.08 16.04 2.86
CA GLY A 68 -6.23 15.22 3.21
C GLY A 68 -5.93 13.80 3.70
N ALA A 69 -4.67 13.51 4.04
CA ALA A 69 -4.23 12.23 4.56
C ALA A 69 -3.78 12.32 6.02
N ILE A 70 -3.81 11.20 6.71
CA ILE A 70 -3.23 11.04 8.05
C ILE A 70 -2.12 9.99 8.04
N GLY A 71 -1.19 10.11 9.00
CA GLY A 71 -0.08 9.18 9.12
C GLY A 71 1.06 9.44 8.14
N SER A 72 1.85 8.42 7.86
CA SER A 72 3.05 8.51 7.04
C SER A 72 3.32 7.20 6.31
N ASN A 73 3.76 7.29 5.07
CA ASN A 73 4.32 6.19 4.28
C ASN A 73 5.84 6.03 4.47
N LEU A 74 6.42 6.74 5.48
CA LEU A 74 7.82 6.61 5.84
C LEU A 74 8.08 5.30 6.59
N ILE A 75 9.09 4.58 6.18
CA ILE A 75 9.69 3.45 6.88
C ILE A 75 10.99 3.96 7.52
N PRO A 76 11.02 4.22 8.84
CA PRO A 76 12.20 4.78 9.47
C PRO A 76 13.38 3.79 9.47
N ALA A 77 14.59 4.33 9.40
CA ALA A 77 15.83 3.57 9.45
C ALA A 77 15.88 2.63 10.66
N ASN A 78 16.35 1.41 10.46
CA ASN A 78 16.56 0.40 11.51
C ASN A 78 15.29 -0.02 12.29
N THR A 79 14.08 0.30 11.81
CA THR A 79 12.82 -0.09 12.47
C THR A 79 12.22 -1.38 11.94
N VAL A 80 12.77 -1.90 10.86
CA VAL A 80 12.28 -3.12 10.21
C VAL A 80 13.09 -4.34 10.65
N ARG A 81 12.45 -5.50 10.55
CA ARG A 81 13.05 -6.81 10.79
C ARG A 81 12.95 -7.67 9.54
N LYS A 82 13.77 -8.69 9.44
CA LYS A 82 13.59 -9.74 8.43
C LYS A 82 12.18 -10.33 8.57
N GLY A 83 11.44 -10.36 7.46
CA GLY A 83 10.05 -10.79 7.43
C GLY A 83 9.03 -9.69 7.68
N SER A 84 9.45 -8.43 7.93
CA SER A 84 8.51 -7.30 8.00
C SER A 84 7.73 -7.18 6.70
N LYS A 85 6.42 -7.04 6.83
CA LYS A 85 5.50 -6.92 5.70
C LYS A 85 4.76 -5.59 5.75
N TYR A 86 4.52 -5.04 4.56
CA TYR A 86 3.68 -3.87 4.38
C TYR A 86 2.63 -4.17 3.32
N LYS A 87 1.45 -3.63 3.52
CA LYS A 87 0.38 -3.64 2.52
C LYS A 87 0.08 -2.24 2.05
N VAL A 88 -0.16 -2.13 0.75
CA VAL A 88 -0.78 -0.97 0.14
C VAL A 88 -2.11 -1.42 -0.44
N TYR A 89 -3.16 -0.69 -0.14
CA TYR A 89 -4.45 -0.85 -0.79
C TYR A 89 -4.87 0.49 -1.35
N SER A 90 -5.26 0.50 -2.62
CA SER A 90 -5.79 1.68 -3.29
C SER A 90 -6.98 1.31 -4.14
N HIS A 91 -7.92 2.20 -4.25
CA HIS A 91 -8.98 2.13 -5.24
C HIS A 91 -9.27 3.52 -5.83
N GLY A 92 -9.84 3.51 -6.99
CA GLY A 92 -10.16 4.72 -7.69
C GLY A 92 -10.77 4.46 -9.06
N ARG A 93 -10.63 5.41 -9.94
CA ARG A 93 -11.17 5.37 -11.29
C ARG A 93 -10.06 5.50 -12.32
N ILE A 94 -10.21 4.79 -13.42
CA ILE A 94 -9.31 4.88 -14.56
C ILE A 94 -10.14 5.11 -15.83
N GLU A 95 -9.71 6.05 -16.66
CA GLU A 95 -10.34 6.38 -17.94
C GLU A 95 -9.29 6.39 -19.04
N THR A 96 -9.69 6.00 -20.25
CA THR A 96 -8.82 6.07 -21.42
C THR A 96 -9.52 6.73 -22.58
N ASN A 97 -8.79 7.52 -23.34
CA ASN A 97 -9.28 8.08 -24.59
C ASN A 97 -8.96 7.15 -25.77
N GLY A 98 -9.60 6.00 -25.77
CA GLY A 98 -9.43 4.98 -26.81
C GLY A 98 -8.87 3.67 -26.27
N ALA A 99 -8.73 2.70 -27.16
CA ALA A 99 -8.15 1.40 -26.86
C ALA A 99 -6.62 1.42 -26.92
N ASN A 100 -6.01 0.42 -26.26
CA ASN A 100 -4.55 0.19 -26.24
C ASN A 100 -3.74 1.33 -25.60
N GLN A 101 -4.36 2.14 -24.74
CA GLN A 101 -3.64 3.11 -23.93
C GLN A 101 -2.80 2.39 -22.88
N MET A 102 -1.60 2.88 -22.62
CA MET A 102 -0.67 2.22 -21.72
C MET A 102 -0.24 3.13 -20.57
N PHE A 103 -0.12 2.56 -19.39
CA PHE A 103 0.51 3.21 -18.25
C PHE A 103 1.46 2.26 -17.53
N ILE A 104 2.40 2.84 -16.79
CA ILE A 104 3.33 2.11 -15.93
C ILE A 104 2.91 2.36 -14.49
N ILE A 105 2.82 1.29 -13.70
CA ILE A 105 2.70 1.37 -12.24
C ILE A 105 3.96 0.83 -11.59
N LYS A 106 4.52 1.55 -10.61
CA LYS A 106 5.74 1.16 -9.90
C LYS A 106 5.50 1.17 -8.41
N THR A 107 6.03 0.15 -7.74
CA THR A 107 6.18 0.12 -6.28
C THR A 107 7.61 0.46 -5.93
N LYS A 108 7.82 1.46 -5.11
CA LYS A 108 9.14 1.96 -4.74
C LYS A 108 9.35 1.96 -3.22
N LEU A 109 10.60 1.81 -2.80
CA LEU A 109 11.08 2.10 -1.45
C LEU A 109 12.26 3.07 -1.56
N GLY A 110 12.03 4.33 -1.22
CA GLY A 110 12.97 5.40 -1.52
C GLY A 110 13.25 5.46 -3.03
N ASN A 111 14.51 5.36 -3.42
CA ASN A 111 14.91 5.37 -4.83
C ASN A 111 14.88 3.98 -5.49
N ALA A 112 14.63 2.92 -4.73
CA ALA A 112 14.64 1.55 -5.27
C ALA A 112 13.26 1.22 -5.86
N ILE A 113 13.23 0.84 -7.14
CA ILE A 113 12.04 0.28 -7.80
C ILE A 113 12.00 -1.20 -7.44
N ILE A 114 11.02 -1.60 -6.61
CA ILE A 114 10.85 -2.98 -6.18
C ILE A 114 10.05 -3.76 -7.22
N GLU A 115 9.09 -3.10 -7.84
CA GLU A 115 8.24 -3.67 -8.87
C GLU A 115 7.87 -2.60 -9.90
N GLU A 116 7.82 -3.00 -11.17
CA GLU A 116 7.37 -2.14 -12.28
C GLU A 116 6.56 -2.97 -13.26
N LYS A 117 5.42 -2.46 -13.67
CA LYS A 117 4.58 -3.10 -14.66
C LYS A 117 3.96 -2.10 -15.63
N THR A 118 4.07 -2.41 -16.92
CA THR A 118 3.30 -1.75 -17.98
C THR A 118 1.97 -2.47 -18.16
N ILE A 119 0.89 -1.72 -18.14
CA ILE A 119 -0.48 -2.20 -18.30
C ILE A 119 -1.05 -1.57 -19.57
N THR A 120 -1.56 -2.41 -20.46
CA THR A 120 -2.32 -1.97 -21.63
C THR A 120 -3.80 -2.04 -21.32
N LEU A 121 -4.50 -0.94 -21.54
CA LEU A 121 -5.90 -0.80 -21.19
C LEU A 121 -6.79 -0.86 -22.44
N PRO A 122 -7.97 -1.46 -22.34
CA PRO A 122 -9.00 -1.31 -23.36
C PRO A 122 -9.54 0.11 -23.41
N ASN A 123 -10.56 0.32 -24.25
CA ASN A 123 -11.26 1.59 -24.28
C ASN A 123 -12.17 1.75 -23.05
N LEU A 124 -11.83 2.66 -22.15
CA LEU A 124 -12.53 2.96 -20.90
C LEU A 124 -13.12 4.40 -20.91
N ASN A 125 -13.70 4.85 -22.02
CA ASN A 125 -14.24 6.21 -22.18
C ASN A 125 -15.25 6.63 -21.11
N ASN A 126 -15.92 5.66 -20.46
CA ASN A 126 -16.86 5.92 -19.36
C ASN A 126 -16.23 5.75 -17.99
N GLY A 127 -14.93 5.49 -17.97
CA GLY A 127 -14.20 5.15 -16.77
C GLY A 127 -14.51 3.76 -16.21
N SER A 128 -13.58 3.20 -15.46
CA SER A 128 -13.73 1.94 -14.76
C SER A 128 -13.16 2.06 -13.36
N ILE A 129 -13.75 1.36 -12.40
CA ILE A 129 -13.20 1.30 -11.04
C ILE A 129 -12.07 0.29 -11.02
N TYR A 130 -10.94 0.70 -10.47
CA TYR A 130 -9.81 -0.20 -10.21
C TYR A 130 -9.63 -0.45 -8.73
N GLN A 131 -8.93 -1.56 -8.43
CA GLN A 131 -8.38 -1.88 -7.13
C GLN A 131 -6.91 -2.28 -7.31
N PHE A 132 -6.05 -1.72 -6.47
CA PHE A 132 -4.66 -2.09 -6.36
C PHE A 132 -4.39 -2.63 -4.96
N ASN A 133 -3.80 -3.82 -4.89
CA ASN A 133 -3.33 -4.44 -3.66
C ASN A 133 -1.86 -4.76 -3.82
N GLY A 134 -1.01 -4.11 -3.06
CA GLY A 134 0.42 -4.37 -3.01
C GLY A 134 0.84 -4.95 -1.67
N GLU A 135 1.72 -5.93 -1.69
CA GLU A 135 2.42 -6.44 -0.51
C GLU A 135 3.93 -6.29 -0.72
N ILE A 136 4.61 -5.70 0.24
CA ILE A 136 6.05 -5.56 0.26
C ILE A 136 6.59 -6.40 1.42
N LEU A 137 7.47 -7.34 1.12
CA LEU A 137 8.16 -8.18 2.10
C LEU A 137 9.63 -7.78 2.17
N LEU A 138 10.12 -7.45 3.35
CA LEU A 138 11.55 -7.26 3.60
C LEU A 138 12.17 -8.62 3.95
N TYR A 139 12.80 -9.22 2.94
CA TYR A 139 13.37 -10.56 3.04
C TYR A 139 14.72 -10.54 3.76
N GLU A 140 15.55 -9.53 3.50
CA GLU A 140 16.80 -9.28 4.20
C GLU A 140 16.93 -7.81 4.60
N ILE A 141 17.69 -7.55 5.66
CA ILE A 141 17.89 -6.20 6.23
C ILE A 141 19.38 -5.82 6.19
N GLY A 142 19.66 -4.54 6.36
CA GLY A 142 21.01 -3.97 6.36
C GLY A 142 21.25 -3.07 5.15
N ASN A 143 22.53 -2.78 4.89
CA ASN A 143 22.92 -1.91 3.77
C ASN A 143 22.64 -2.52 2.39
N ALA A 144 22.59 -3.85 2.33
CA ALA A 144 22.26 -4.63 1.14
C ALA A 144 21.06 -5.54 1.42
N GLY A 145 20.05 -5.01 2.08
CA GLY A 145 18.79 -5.72 2.31
C GLY A 145 18.07 -6.05 1.01
N ILE A 146 17.13 -6.98 1.07
CA ILE A 146 16.34 -7.41 -0.08
C ILE A 146 14.87 -7.17 0.22
N ALA A 147 14.22 -6.44 -0.68
CA ALA A 147 12.77 -6.26 -0.70
C ALA A 147 12.15 -7.01 -1.88
N ILE A 148 11.02 -7.60 -1.65
CA ILE A 148 10.20 -8.29 -2.65
C ILE A 148 8.84 -7.63 -2.62
N ALA A 149 8.33 -7.19 -3.78
CA ALA A 149 6.96 -6.75 -3.91
C ALA A 149 6.15 -7.77 -4.69
N LYS A 150 4.91 -7.90 -4.29
CA LYS A 150 3.87 -8.62 -5.02
C LYS A 150 2.65 -7.74 -5.06
N SER A 151 2.18 -7.39 -6.24
CA SER A 151 1.00 -6.55 -6.38
C SER A 151 -0.03 -7.17 -7.31
N PHE A 152 -1.23 -6.67 -7.13
CA PHE A 152 -2.40 -7.10 -7.83
C PHE A 152 -3.17 -5.84 -8.25
N PHE A 153 -3.27 -5.62 -9.55
CA PHE A 153 -4.08 -4.57 -10.12
C PHE A 153 -5.27 -5.20 -10.82
N ASN A 154 -6.45 -4.79 -10.41
CA ASN A 154 -7.71 -5.31 -10.93
C ASN A 154 -8.62 -4.15 -11.33
N PHE A 155 -9.23 -4.25 -12.48
CA PHE A 155 -10.34 -3.39 -12.87
C PHE A 155 -11.38 -4.21 -13.63
N SER A 156 -12.64 -3.82 -13.49
CA SER A 156 -13.73 -4.43 -14.22
C SER A 156 -14.04 -3.60 -15.45
N PHE A 157 -13.91 -4.22 -16.59
CA PHE A 157 -14.29 -3.64 -17.87
C PHE A 157 -15.35 -4.53 -18.50
N THR A 158 -16.46 -3.93 -18.86
CA THR A 158 -17.48 -4.62 -19.64
C THR A 158 -17.31 -4.19 -21.09
N ASP A 159 -16.76 -5.09 -21.90
CA ASP A 159 -16.68 -4.87 -23.33
C ASP A 159 -18.08 -4.90 -23.98
N GLN A 160 -18.15 -4.70 -25.29
CA GLN A 160 -19.41 -4.76 -26.03
C GLN A 160 -20.05 -6.16 -26.02
N GLN A 161 -19.29 -7.19 -25.61
CA GLN A 161 -19.74 -8.57 -25.47
C GLN A 161 -20.09 -8.92 -24.01
N GLY A 162 -19.92 -8.00 -23.06
CA GLY A 162 -20.22 -8.22 -21.65
C GLY A 162 -19.15 -9.01 -20.88
N LEU A 163 -17.93 -9.11 -21.42
CA LEU A 163 -16.83 -9.77 -20.75
C LEU A 163 -16.18 -8.85 -19.71
N THR A 164 -15.91 -9.38 -18.54
CA THR A 164 -15.15 -8.72 -17.49
C THR A 164 -13.70 -9.18 -17.57
N GLU A 165 -12.77 -8.26 -17.78
CA GLU A 165 -11.35 -8.55 -17.78
C GLU A 165 -10.72 -8.16 -16.43
N ASN A 166 -9.87 -9.05 -15.93
CA ASN A 166 -9.08 -8.83 -14.72
C ASN A 166 -7.59 -8.84 -15.11
N TYR A 167 -6.89 -7.79 -14.74
CA TYR A 167 -5.44 -7.72 -14.95
C TYR A 167 -4.72 -8.06 -13.66
N PHE A 168 -3.82 -9.02 -13.76
CA PHE A 168 -2.97 -9.45 -12.65
C PHE A 168 -1.55 -8.94 -12.89
N ILE A 169 -1.04 -8.17 -11.96
CA ILE A 169 0.38 -7.91 -11.88
C ILE A 169 0.92 -8.96 -10.91
N ASP A 170 1.62 -9.95 -11.41
CA ASP A 170 2.36 -10.91 -10.59
C ASP A 170 3.82 -10.81 -11.02
N GLN A 171 4.61 -10.10 -10.25
CA GLN A 171 6.03 -10.02 -10.49
C GLN A 171 6.77 -10.11 -9.17
N THR A 172 7.63 -11.10 -9.06
CA THR A 172 8.50 -11.26 -7.91
C THR A 172 9.90 -10.83 -8.31
N ASN A 173 10.24 -9.58 -8.07
CA ASN A 173 11.59 -9.08 -8.27
C ASN A 173 12.27 -8.93 -6.91
N ASN A 174 13.47 -9.49 -6.82
CA ASN A 174 14.35 -9.23 -5.69
C ASN A 174 15.13 -7.94 -5.99
N THR A 175 14.87 -6.90 -5.23
CA THR A 175 15.58 -5.64 -5.37
C THR A 175 16.38 -5.34 -4.11
N THR A 176 17.61 -4.90 -4.28
CA THR A 176 18.45 -4.45 -3.17
C THR A 176 17.87 -3.16 -2.59
N PHE A 177 17.63 -3.17 -1.29
CA PHE A 177 17.07 -2.06 -0.55
C PHE A 177 17.80 -1.83 0.77
N GLN A 178 18.25 -0.59 1.00
CA GLN A 178 18.94 -0.24 2.23
C GLN A 178 17.94 0.03 3.37
N THR A 179 17.92 -0.81 4.40
CA THR A 179 17.04 -0.66 5.56
C THR A 179 17.66 0.15 6.71
N THR A 180 18.91 0.57 6.56
CA THR A 180 19.64 1.40 7.54
C THR A 180 19.46 2.91 7.30
N ALA A 181 18.73 3.28 6.28
CA ALA A 181 18.31 4.66 5.98
C ALA A 181 16.78 4.73 5.97
N ASP A 182 16.27 5.93 6.20
CA ASP A 182 14.84 6.21 6.02
C ASP A 182 14.44 5.97 4.57
N ALA A 183 13.27 5.38 4.38
CA ALA A 183 12.72 5.15 3.05
C ALA A 183 11.22 5.46 3.01
N VAL A 184 10.80 6.16 1.98
CA VAL A 184 9.39 6.41 1.68
C VAL A 184 8.88 5.27 0.82
N ALA A 185 7.75 4.68 1.17
CA ALA A 185 7.06 3.71 0.32
C ALA A 185 6.17 4.48 -0.64
N ASP A 186 6.41 4.33 -1.95
CA ASP A 186 5.68 5.03 -2.98
C ASP A 186 5.06 4.05 -3.97
N ILE A 187 3.87 4.40 -4.44
CA ILE A 187 3.28 3.84 -5.65
C ILE A 187 3.19 4.97 -6.65
N THR A 188 3.85 4.82 -7.78
CA THR A 188 3.82 5.84 -8.84
C THR A 188 3.14 5.31 -10.07
N VAL A 189 2.48 6.22 -10.79
CA VAL A 189 1.81 5.97 -12.07
C VAL A 189 2.34 6.93 -13.11
N GLU A 190 2.58 6.44 -14.31
CA GLU A 190 3.04 7.21 -15.45
C GLU A 190 2.30 6.75 -16.70
N TRP A 191 1.60 7.66 -17.39
CA TRP A 191 1.02 7.36 -18.68
C TRP A 191 2.10 7.36 -19.76
N ILE A 192 2.21 6.28 -20.54
CA ILE A 192 3.08 6.23 -21.73
C ILE A 192 2.47 7.07 -22.83
N ASP A 193 1.15 7.00 -22.95
CA ASP A 193 0.38 7.80 -23.90
C ASP A 193 0.05 9.16 -23.30
N THR A 194 0.60 10.22 -23.87
CA THR A 194 0.52 11.59 -23.32
C THR A 194 -0.81 12.31 -23.58
N ASN A 195 -1.88 11.57 -23.89
CA ASN A 195 -3.19 12.16 -24.09
C ASN A 195 -3.80 12.60 -22.74
N PRO A 196 -4.08 13.89 -22.54
CA PRO A 196 -4.57 14.39 -21.24
C PRO A 196 -5.98 13.89 -20.89
N ALA A 197 -6.70 13.26 -21.81
CA ALA A 197 -7.97 12.58 -21.51
C ALA A 197 -7.81 11.15 -20.99
N ASN A 198 -6.57 10.65 -20.87
CA ASN A 198 -6.28 9.47 -20.07
C ASN A 198 -6.15 9.90 -18.61
N ILE A 199 -6.96 9.33 -17.74
CA ILE A 199 -7.04 9.75 -16.33
C ILE A 199 -6.87 8.53 -15.43
N PHE A 200 -5.97 8.65 -14.47
CA PHE A 200 -5.86 7.74 -13.33
C PHE A 200 -6.18 8.53 -12.07
N ASN A 201 -7.28 8.20 -11.41
CA ASN A 201 -7.74 8.93 -10.23
C ASN A 201 -7.73 7.97 -9.02
N CYS A 202 -6.94 8.30 -8.00
CA CYS A 202 -6.88 7.56 -6.74
C CYS A 202 -7.80 8.22 -5.72
N HIS A 203 -8.91 7.56 -5.38
CA HIS A 203 -9.89 8.06 -4.41
C HIS A 203 -9.54 7.67 -2.98
N SER A 204 -8.88 6.55 -2.79
CA SER A 204 -8.51 6.07 -1.45
C SER A 204 -7.23 5.26 -1.52
N LEU A 205 -6.40 5.46 -0.52
CA LEU A 205 -5.17 4.73 -0.34
C LEU A 205 -4.89 4.50 1.14
N THR A 206 -4.50 3.27 1.46
CA THR A 206 -3.99 2.91 2.79
C THR A 206 -2.64 2.25 2.68
N PHE A 207 -1.76 2.53 3.63
CA PHE A 207 -0.47 1.85 3.79
C PHE A 207 -0.39 1.33 5.22
N SER A 208 -0.17 0.05 5.37
CA SER A 208 -0.24 -0.65 6.65
C SER A 208 0.99 -1.51 6.86
N LYS A 209 1.47 -1.58 8.10
CA LYS A 209 2.46 -2.58 8.53
C LYS A 209 1.72 -3.78 9.09
N ILE A 210 2.10 -4.97 8.64
CA ILE A 210 1.59 -6.25 9.13
C ILE A 210 2.62 -6.83 10.08
N TYR A 211 2.16 -7.26 11.24
CA TYR A 211 2.99 -7.85 12.30
C TYR A 211 2.77 -9.35 12.40
#